data_e94a3b16e6f72d824dbc55f7c5c80ac7
#
_entry.id   e94a3b16e6f72d824dbc55f7c5c80ac7
#
_cell.length_a   1.000
_cell.length_b   1.000
_cell.length_c   1.000
_cell.angle_alpha   90.00
_cell.angle_beta   90.00
_cell.angle_gamma   90.00
#
_symmetry.space_group_name_H-M   'P 1'
#
loop_
_entity.id
_entity.type
_entity.pdbx_description
1 polymer ?
#
loop_
_entity_poly.entity_id
_entity_poly.type
_entity_poly.pdbx_seq_one_letter_code
_entity_poly.pdbx_strand_id
1 'polypeptide(L)'
;MARLWTEPAVTFKGEFYQYQDAVIEPKPANARIPLWIGGSSEVAMRRTARYGTGWLGGLDTPAQAAEMVKGIRAKLSDYGRSIDEDHYGATFSFYIGRDDRDAAKDTRAAMVARLKKDPSPYMVVGEVSDIIDRIEAFRDAGCSKFVLMPIGRGWAEISEQTRLLIEQVLPEYDGQ
;
A
#
# COMPACT_ATOMS: atom_id res chain seq x y z
N MET A 1 -14.00 6.70 -14.02
CA MET A 1 -13.28 5.45 -14.36
C MET A 1 -14.26 4.29 -14.55
N ALA A 2 -15.10 3.93 -13.59
CA ALA A 2 -16.01 2.76 -13.72
C ALA A 2 -16.82 2.76 -15.03
N ARG A 3 -17.38 3.89 -15.45
CA ARG A 3 -18.09 4.01 -16.72
C ARG A 3 -17.23 3.64 -17.95
N LEU A 4 -15.94 3.99 -17.95
CA LEU A 4 -15.03 3.62 -19.04
C LEU A 4 -14.81 2.11 -19.15
N TRP A 5 -14.99 1.37 -18.07
CA TRP A 5 -14.88 -0.10 -18.08
C TRP A 5 -16.11 -0.80 -18.65
N THR A 6 -17.28 -0.15 -18.58
CA THR A 6 -18.58 -0.78 -18.85
C THR A 6 -19.29 -0.20 -20.08
N GLU A 7 -19.09 1.09 -20.38
CA GLU A 7 -19.80 1.77 -21.47
C GLU A 7 -18.96 1.77 -22.75
N PRO A 8 -19.58 1.65 -23.93
CA PRO A 8 -18.87 1.72 -25.22
C PRO A 8 -18.09 3.01 -25.40
N ALA A 9 -18.67 4.13 -25.01
CA ALA A 9 -18.04 5.44 -25.01
C ALA A 9 -18.57 6.28 -23.84
N VAL A 10 -17.76 7.17 -23.31
CA VAL A 10 -18.10 8.00 -22.15
C VAL A 10 -17.95 9.47 -22.49
N THR A 11 -19.05 10.20 -22.42
CA THR A 11 -19.02 11.67 -22.34
C THR A 11 -19.23 12.08 -20.88
N PHE A 12 -18.32 12.91 -20.38
CA PHE A 12 -18.31 13.39 -19.00
C PHE A 12 -17.91 14.86 -18.96
N LYS A 13 -18.71 15.66 -18.25
CA LYS A 13 -18.46 17.08 -18.04
C LYS A 13 -18.30 17.32 -16.53
N GLY A 14 -17.08 17.23 -16.05
CA GLY A 14 -16.73 17.56 -14.65
C GLY A 14 -16.02 18.90 -14.55
N GLU A 15 -15.82 19.36 -13.33
CA GLU A 15 -15.10 20.60 -13.03
C GLU A 15 -13.64 20.56 -13.52
N PHE A 16 -12.93 19.47 -13.25
CA PHE A 16 -11.50 19.32 -13.55
C PHE A 16 -11.22 18.49 -14.81
N TYR A 17 -12.12 17.58 -15.17
CA TYR A 17 -11.96 16.69 -16.30
C TYR A 17 -13.22 16.72 -17.17
N GLN A 18 -12.99 16.82 -18.49
CA GLN A 18 -14.06 16.77 -19.46
C GLN A 18 -13.62 15.78 -20.56
N TYR A 19 -14.52 14.88 -20.93
CA TYR A 19 -14.31 13.91 -21.99
C TYR A 19 -15.52 13.93 -22.93
N GLN A 20 -15.26 13.82 -24.22
CA GLN A 20 -16.28 13.60 -25.23
C GLN A 20 -15.97 12.28 -25.92
N ASP A 21 -16.93 11.36 -25.89
CA ASP A 21 -16.88 10.04 -26.53
C ASP A 21 -15.57 9.27 -26.28
N ALA A 22 -15.06 9.37 -25.04
CA ALA A 22 -13.83 8.69 -24.65
C ALA A 22 -14.06 7.17 -24.60
N VAL A 23 -13.15 6.44 -25.23
CA VAL A 23 -13.15 4.96 -25.30
C VAL A 23 -11.84 4.43 -24.75
N ILE A 24 -11.90 3.31 -24.06
CA ILE A 24 -10.73 2.49 -23.72
C ILE A 24 -10.92 1.09 -24.29
N GLU A 25 -9.87 0.53 -24.86
CA GLU A 25 -9.83 -0.84 -25.37
C GLU A 25 -8.48 -1.51 -25.07
N PRO A 26 -8.45 -2.81 -24.77
CA PRO A 26 -9.61 -3.69 -24.63
C PRO A 26 -10.40 -3.36 -23.35
N LYS A 27 -11.70 -3.63 -23.36
CA LYS A 27 -12.50 -3.56 -22.14
C LYS A 27 -12.05 -4.62 -21.16
N PRO A 28 -12.10 -4.36 -19.84
CA PRO A 28 -11.84 -5.38 -18.84
C PRO A 28 -12.79 -6.56 -19.00
N ALA A 29 -12.26 -7.78 -18.93
CA ALA A 29 -13.07 -9.00 -18.94
C ALA A 29 -14.08 -9.02 -17.76
N ASN A 30 -13.69 -8.44 -16.62
CA ASN A 30 -14.58 -8.19 -15.50
C ASN A 30 -14.80 -6.68 -15.36
N ALA A 31 -16.05 -6.24 -15.49
CA ALA A 31 -16.44 -4.84 -15.35
C ALA A 31 -16.18 -4.22 -13.96
N ARG A 32 -15.84 -5.05 -12.98
CA ARG A 32 -15.53 -4.64 -11.60
C ARG A 32 -14.06 -4.85 -11.29
N ILE A 33 -13.19 -4.03 -11.86
CA ILE A 33 -11.78 -4.02 -11.46
C ILE A 33 -11.68 -3.55 -10.00
N PRO A 34 -10.95 -4.28 -9.14
CA PRO A 34 -10.69 -3.84 -7.77
C PRO A 34 -10.02 -2.45 -7.76
N LEU A 35 -10.57 -1.53 -6.98
CA LEU A 35 -10.07 -0.17 -6.88
C LEU A 35 -9.49 0.07 -5.48
N TRP A 36 -8.18 -0.04 -5.36
CA TRP A 36 -7.46 0.25 -4.14
C TRP A 36 -7.12 1.74 -4.06
N ILE A 37 -7.45 2.34 -2.92
CA ILE A 37 -7.23 3.78 -2.68
C ILE A 37 -6.04 3.95 -1.76
N GLY A 38 -5.11 4.81 -2.17
CA GLY A 38 -3.96 5.19 -1.35
C GLY A 38 -4.18 6.50 -0.59
N GLY A 39 -3.26 6.77 0.34
CA GLY A 39 -3.21 7.99 1.13
C GLY A 39 -3.85 7.87 2.51
N SER A 40 -3.44 8.78 3.42
CA SER A 40 -3.69 8.69 4.86
C SER A 40 -4.36 9.96 5.40
N SER A 41 -5.18 10.60 4.57
CA SER A 41 -5.97 11.78 4.94
C SER A 41 -7.44 11.43 5.12
N GLU A 42 -8.16 12.31 5.81
CA GLU A 42 -9.62 12.22 5.94
C GLU A 42 -10.32 12.12 4.57
N VAL A 43 -9.80 12.82 3.56
CA VAL A 43 -10.32 12.76 2.19
C VAL A 43 -10.08 11.38 1.56
N ALA A 44 -8.90 10.78 1.78
CA ALA A 44 -8.60 9.44 1.31
C ALA A 44 -9.49 8.41 2.00
N MET A 45 -9.69 8.53 3.31
CA MET A 45 -10.58 7.70 4.11
C MET A 45 -12.02 7.70 3.56
N ARG A 46 -12.60 8.89 3.34
CA ARG A 46 -13.94 9.02 2.73
C ARG A 46 -14.00 8.47 1.31
N ARG A 47 -12.95 8.69 0.52
CA ARG A 47 -12.87 8.17 -0.86
C ARG A 47 -12.82 6.65 -0.88
N THR A 48 -12.05 6.04 0.03
CA THR A 48 -11.99 4.59 0.20
C THR A 48 -13.36 4.03 0.58
N ALA A 49 -13.98 4.57 1.62
CA ALA A 49 -15.30 4.13 2.06
C ALA A 49 -16.36 4.26 0.96
N ARG A 50 -16.31 5.33 0.16
CA ARG A 50 -17.30 5.59 -0.88
C ARG A 50 -17.11 4.78 -2.16
N TYR A 51 -15.86 4.56 -2.59
CA TYR A 51 -15.56 4.03 -3.93
C TYR A 51 -14.57 2.87 -3.95
N GLY A 52 -13.75 2.71 -2.91
CA GLY A 52 -12.68 1.72 -2.88
C GLY A 52 -13.20 0.30 -2.68
N THR A 53 -12.48 -0.66 -3.19
CA THR A 53 -12.59 -2.08 -2.82
C THR A 53 -11.54 -2.47 -1.81
N GLY A 54 -10.55 -1.60 -1.57
CA GLY A 54 -9.50 -1.77 -0.58
C GLY A 54 -8.76 -0.45 -0.33
N TRP A 55 -7.94 -0.46 0.70
CA TRP A 55 -7.02 0.63 1.05
C TRP A 55 -5.59 0.12 1.12
N LEU A 56 -4.64 0.88 0.58
CA LEU A 56 -3.22 0.60 0.68
C LEU A 56 -2.49 1.81 1.27
N GLY A 57 -2.00 1.65 2.48
CA GLY A 57 -1.12 2.62 3.14
C GLY A 57 0.23 2.70 2.44
N GLY A 58 0.74 3.92 2.28
CA GLY A 58 2.03 4.18 1.65
C GLY A 58 3.13 4.36 2.68
N LEU A 59 3.23 5.56 3.25
CA LEU A 59 4.21 5.92 4.27
C LEU A 59 3.48 6.14 5.61
N ASP A 60 2.94 5.07 6.15
CA ASP A 60 2.22 5.06 7.41
C ASP A 60 2.96 4.23 8.45
N THR A 61 2.85 4.61 9.71
CA THR A 61 3.21 3.74 10.83
C THR A 61 2.08 2.77 11.12
N PRO A 62 2.31 1.66 11.84
CA PRO A 62 1.22 0.77 12.27
C PRO A 62 0.09 1.51 13.00
N ALA A 63 0.43 2.46 13.87
CA ALA A 63 -0.57 3.27 14.58
C ALA A 63 -1.42 4.14 13.62
N GLN A 64 -0.79 4.76 12.62
CA GLN A 64 -1.49 5.53 11.58
C GLN A 64 -2.37 4.63 10.72
N ALA A 65 -1.89 3.44 10.38
CA ALA A 65 -2.68 2.44 9.64
C ALA A 65 -3.92 2.00 10.44
N ALA A 66 -3.77 1.75 11.74
CA ALA A 66 -4.89 1.41 12.61
C ALA A 66 -5.98 2.50 12.62
N GLU A 67 -5.59 3.78 12.72
CA GLU A 67 -6.54 4.90 12.64
C GLU A 67 -7.21 4.99 11.27
N MET A 68 -6.49 4.74 10.18
CA MET A 68 -7.05 4.71 8.84
C MET A 68 -8.07 3.58 8.68
N VAL A 69 -7.71 2.35 9.06
CA VAL A 69 -8.60 1.18 8.98
C VAL A 69 -9.87 1.41 9.80
N LYS A 70 -9.72 1.86 11.05
CA LYS A 70 -10.84 2.21 11.93
C LYS A 70 -11.76 3.28 11.32
N GLY A 71 -11.16 4.34 10.81
CA GLY A 71 -11.91 5.45 10.20
C GLY A 71 -12.62 5.06 8.90
N ILE A 72 -11.99 4.23 8.06
CA ILE A 72 -12.63 3.70 6.85
C ILE A 72 -13.82 2.84 7.24
N ARG A 73 -13.64 1.88 8.17
CA ARG A 73 -14.72 1.00 8.64
C ARG A 73 -15.91 1.79 9.20
N ALA A 74 -15.64 2.82 10.00
CA ALA A 74 -16.70 3.68 10.54
C ALA A 74 -17.49 4.41 9.45
N LYS A 75 -16.85 4.79 8.34
CA LYS A 75 -17.48 5.52 7.23
C LYS A 75 -18.18 4.62 6.21
N LEU A 76 -17.92 3.32 6.19
CA LEU A 76 -18.55 2.41 5.25
C LEU A 76 -20.08 2.37 5.44
N SER A 77 -20.55 2.46 6.70
CA SER A 77 -21.98 2.49 7.03
C SER A 77 -22.69 3.69 6.39
N ASP A 78 -22.05 4.86 6.28
CA ASP A 78 -22.61 6.06 5.67
C ASP A 78 -22.95 5.87 4.19
N TYR A 79 -22.32 4.88 3.55
CA TYR A 79 -22.49 4.55 2.13
C TYR A 79 -23.17 3.20 1.89
N GLY A 80 -23.63 2.51 2.96
CA GLY A 80 -24.22 1.17 2.86
C GLY A 80 -23.28 0.16 2.20
N ARG A 81 -21.96 0.23 2.48
CA ARG A 81 -20.92 -0.60 1.85
C ARG A 81 -20.13 -1.40 2.88
N SER A 82 -19.45 -2.42 2.38
CA SER A 82 -18.43 -3.18 3.09
C SER A 82 -17.16 -3.25 2.23
N ILE A 83 -16.05 -3.49 2.88
CA ILE A 83 -14.76 -3.87 2.28
C ILE A 83 -14.34 -5.15 2.98
N ASP A 84 -13.87 -6.13 2.21
CA ASP A 84 -13.43 -7.41 2.74
C ASP A 84 -12.27 -7.21 3.73
N GLU A 85 -12.23 -8.00 4.79
CA GLU A 85 -11.25 -7.86 5.87
C GLU A 85 -9.81 -7.99 5.37
N ASP A 86 -9.58 -8.74 4.30
CA ASP A 86 -8.28 -8.91 3.65
C ASP A 86 -7.94 -7.82 2.62
N HIS A 87 -8.72 -6.74 2.55
CA HIS A 87 -8.51 -5.63 1.60
C HIS A 87 -7.98 -4.35 2.25
N TYR A 88 -7.22 -4.48 3.32
CA TYR A 88 -6.45 -3.40 3.94
C TYR A 88 -4.97 -3.74 3.86
N GLY A 89 -4.17 -2.84 3.32
CA GLY A 89 -2.77 -3.10 3.07
C GLY A 89 -1.82 -2.03 3.59
N ALA A 90 -0.58 -2.44 3.80
CA ALA A 90 0.51 -1.59 4.24
C ALA A 90 1.72 -1.69 3.31
N THR A 91 2.52 -0.64 3.28
CA THR A 91 3.75 -0.58 2.50
C THR A 91 4.89 -0.12 3.39
N PHE A 92 6.02 -0.81 3.37
CA PHE A 92 7.26 -0.31 3.96
C PHE A 92 8.49 -0.83 3.22
N SER A 93 9.60 -0.10 3.35
CA SER A 93 10.89 -0.53 2.82
C SER A 93 11.63 -1.35 3.84
N PHE A 94 12.40 -2.36 3.40
CA PHE A 94 13.17 -3.19 4.30
C PHE A 94 14.59 -3.46 3.79
N TYR A 95 15.49 -3.73 4.73
CA TYR A 95 16.83 -4.25 4.50
C TYR A 95 17.15 -5.26 5.60
N ILE A 96 17.33 -6.51 5.24
CA ILE A 96 17.78 -7.56 6.17
C ILE A 96 19.30 -7.48 6.24
N GLY A 97 19.81 -7.01 7.38
CA GLY A 97 21.21 -6.79 7.62
C GLY A 97 21.50 -5.55 8.45
N ARG A 98 22.78 -5.18 8.53
CA ARG A 98 23.22 -4.06 9.38
C ARG A 98 22.89 -2.70 8.77
N ASP A 99 22.53 -1.75 9.62
CA ASP A 99 22.20 -0.35 9.24
C ASP A 99 23.44 0.45 8.72
N ASP A 100 24.64 -0.08 8.90
CA ASP A 100 25.87 0.52 8.40
C ASP A 100 26.14 0.26 6.90
N ARG A 101 25.29 -0.54 6.24
CA ARG A 101 25.38 -0.78 4.80
C ARG A 101 25.03 0.47 4.00
N ASP A 102 25.76 0.68 2.92
CA ASP A 102 25.60 1.85 2.09
C ASP A 102 24.20 2.00 1.50
N ALA A 103 23.57 0.90 1.07
CA ALA A 103 22.20 0.92 0.54
C ALA A 103 21.18 1.42 1.57
N ALA A 104 21.30 0.99 2.83
CA ALA A 104 20.44 1.43 3.91
C ALA A 104 20.65 2.93 4.21
N LYS A 105 21.92 3.36 4.28
CA LYS A 105 22.29 4.78 4.49
C LYS A 105 21.77 5.69 3.37
N ASP A 106 21.96 5.29 2.11
CA ASP A 106 21.51 6.07 0.95
C ASP A 106 19.98 6.18 0.91
N THR A 107 19.29 5.08 1.16
CA THR A 107 17.82 5.06 1.22
C THR A 107 17.32 5.95 2.35
N ARG A 108 17.93 5.84 3.54
CA ARG A 108 17.60 6.71 4.68
C ARG A 108 17.80 8.20 4.33
N ALA A 109 18.93 8.54 3.74
CA ALA A 109 19.23 9.91 3.33
C ALA A 109 18.23 10.44 2.28
N ALA A 110 17.89 9.63 1.28
CA ALA A 110 16.89 9.98 0.27
C ALA A 110 15.49 10.16 0.89
N MET A 111 15.10 9.30 1.82
CA MET A 111 13.84 9.45 2.53
C MET A 111 13.82 10.70 3.43
N VAL A 112 14.91 11.00 4.16
CA VAL A 112 15.02 12.25 4.94
C VAL A 112 14.86 13.46 4.01
N ALA A 113 15.56 13.47 2.86
CA ALA A 113 15.45 14.56 1.90
C ALA A 113 14.03 14.76 1.37
N ARG A 114 13.31 13.66 1.13
CA ARG A 114 11.92 13.67 0.63
C ARG A 114 10.91 14.04 1.71
N LEU A 115 11.01 13.41 2.88
CA LEU A 115 10.00 13.52 3.94
C LEU A 115 10.24 14.73 4.85
N LYS A 116 11.45 15.27 4.87
CA LYS A 116 11.92 16.32 5.80
C LYS A 116 11.74 15.93 7.28
N LYS A 117 11.78 14.65 7.57
CA LYS A 117 11.65 14.06 8.91
C LYS A 117 12.37 12.72 8.98
N ASP A 118 12.51 12.16 10.18
CA ASP A 118 13.07 10.82 10.39
C ASP A 118 12.27 9.74 9.62
N PRO A 119 12.90 8.96 8.75
CA PRO A 119 12.25 7.88 7.99
C PRO A 119 12.14 6.55 8.76
N SER A 120 12.77 6.40 9.91
CA SER A 120 12.82 5.15 10.69
C SER A 120 11.45 4.51 10.92
N PRO A 121 10.35 5.26 11.13
CA PRO A 121 9.03 4.65 11.23
C PRO A 121 8.51 3.99 9.95
N TYR A 122 9.08 4.31 8.79
CA TYR A 122 8.59 3.91 7.46
C TYR A 122 9.50 2.90 6.74
N MET A 123 10.58 2.51 7.39
CA MET A 123 11.53 1.51 6.87
C MET A 123 12.01 0.63 8.02
N VAL A 124 12.39 -0.61 7.70
CA VAL A 124 12.99 -1.53 8.65
C VAL A 124 14.36 -1.92 8.14
N VAL A 125 15.38 -1.73 8.94
CA VAL A 125 16.74 -2.20 8.69
C VAL A 125 17.18 -2.97 9.92
N GLY A 126 17.40 -4.28 9.78
CA GLY A 126 17.71 -5.12 10.92
C GLY A 126 17.71 -6.60 10.59
N GLU A 127 17.50 -7.40 11.60
CA GLU A 127 17.40 -8.86 11.48
C GLU A 127 16.03 -9.29 10.91
N VAL A 128 15.89 -10.56 10.59
CA VAL A 128 14.64 -11.15 10.09
C VAL A 128 13.48 -10.91 11.08
N SER A 129 13.74 -11.04 12.37
CA SER A 129 12.76 -10.76 13.44
C SER A 129 12.21 -9.35 13.40
N ASP A 130 13.04 -8.33 13.07
CA ASP A 130 12.58 -6.94 13.01
C ASP A 130 11.58 -6.73 11.85
N ILE A 131 11.75 -7.48 10.75
CA ILE A 131 10.81 -7.45 9.62
C ILE A 131 9.49 -8.13 10.01
N ILE A 132 9.58 -9.31 10.68
CA ILE A 132 8.42 -10.04 11.17
C ILE A 132 7.64 -9.17 12.16
N ASP A 133 8.31 -8.58 13.16
CA ASP A 133 7.68 -7.71 14.16
C ASP A 133 6.94 -6.53 13.49
N ARG A 134 7.50 -5.97 12.42
CA ARG A 134 6.85 -4.89 11.68
C ARG A 134 5.61 -5.38 10.92
N ILE A 135 5.65 -6.56 10.32
CA ILE A 135 4.49 -7.16 9.66
C ILE A 135 3.40 -7.41 10.71
N GLU A 136 3.73 -8.02 11.84
CA GLU A 136 2.76 -8.29 12.91
C GLU A 136 2.14 -6.99 13.47
N ALA A 137 2.94 -5.95 13.68
CA ALA A 137 2.41 -4.65 14.11
C ALA A 137 1.39 -4.06 13.11
N PHE A 138 1.58 -4.27 11.82
CA PHE A 138 0.58 -3.87 10.82
C PHE A 138 -0.61 -4.84 10.76
N ARG A 139 -0.42 -6.13 11.01
CA ARG A 139 -1.55 -7.10 11.14
C ARG A 139 -2.45 -6.72 12.31
N ASP A 140 -1.87 -6.40 13.45
CA ASP A 140 -2.59 -5.90 14.63
C ASP A 140 -3.34 -4.58 14.34
N ALA A 141 -2.80 -3.76 13.43
CA ALA A 141 -3.46 -2.55 12.93
C ALA A 141 -4.62 -2.84 11.95
N GLY A 142 -4.84 -4.11 11.59
CA GLY A 142 -5.90 -4.54 10.67
C GLY A 142 -5.50 -4.60 9.21
N CYS A 143 -4.19 -4.60 8.90
CA CYS A 143 -3.68 -4.81 7.54
C CYS A 143 -3.36 -6.29 7.30
N SER A 144 -3.71 -6.80 6.13
CA SER A 144 -3.48 -8.20 5.73
C SER A 144 -2.73 -8.36 4.40
N LYS A 145 -2.58 -7.27 3.64
CA LYS A 145 -1.81 -7.23 2.39
C LYS A 145 -0.58 -6.35 2.55
N PHE A 146 0.54 -6.79 1.98
CA PHE A 146 1.80 -6.07 2.15
C PHE A 146 2.49 -5.82 0.83
N VAL A 147 2.98 -4.60 0.65
CA VAL A 147 3.96 -4.24 -0.38
C VAL A 147 5.29 -4.00 0.31
N LEU A 148 6.14 -5.01 0.32
CA LEU A 148 7.46 -4.98 0.93
C LEU A 148 8.50 -4.57 -0.12
N MET A 149 9.15 -3.43 0.09
CA MET A 149 10.09 -2.85 -0.88
C MET A 149 11.54 -3.13 -0.42
N PRO A 150 12.27 -4.04 -1.09
CA PRO A 150 13.65 -4.30 -0.74
C PRO A 150 14.52 -3.07 -1.03
N ILE A 151 15.40 -2.75 -0.10
CA ILE A 151 16.42 -1.71 -0.25
C ILE A 151 17.68 -2.34 -0.85
N GLY A 152 18.29 -1.70 -1.86
CA GLY A 152 19.53 -2.20 -2.46
C GLY A 152 20.11 -1.22 -3.49
N ARG A 153 21.43 -1.28 -3.66
CA ARG A 153 22.15 -0.61 -4.73
C ARG A 153 22.25 -1.52 -5.95
N GLY A 154 21.32 -1.33 -6.89
CA GLY A 154 21.29 -2.11 -8.12
C GLY A 154 20.63 -3.49 -7.94
N TRP A 155 20.53 -4.19 -9.06
CA TRP A 155 19.74 -5.40 -9.17
C TRP A 155 20.21 -6.54 -8.27
N ALA A 156 21.53 -6.76 -8.15
CA ALA A 156 22.08 -7.86 -7.38
C ALA A 156 21.66 -7.79 -5.89
N GLU A 157 21.79 -6.61 -5.28
CA GLU A 157 21.45 -6.42 -3.87
C GLU A 157 19.95 -6.49 -3.63
N ILE A 158 19.12 -5.89 -4.53
CA ILE A 158 17.66 -6.00 -4.49
C ILE A 158 17.22 -7.47 -4.60
N SER A 159 17.82 -8.24 -5.53
CA SER A 159 17.51 -9.67 -5.68
C SER A 159 17.89 -10.47 -4.45
N GLU A 160 19.02 -10.17 -3.83
CA GLU A 160 19.44 -10.82 -2.58
C GLU A 160 18.47 -10.50 -1.43
N GLN A 161 18.08 -9.24 -1.25
CA GLN A 161 17.09 -8.87 -0.23
C GLN A 161 15.74 -9.55 -0.48
N THR A 162 15.32 -9.66 -1.73
CA THR A 162 14.09 -10.37 -2.10
C THR A 162 14.21 -11.87 -1.79
N ARG A 163 15.37 -12.49 -2.08
CA ARG A 163 15.63 -13.91 -1.76
C ARG A 163 15.56 -14.14 -0.24
N LEU A 164 16.22 -13.29 0.55
CA LEU A 164 16.19 -13.39 2.01
C LEU A 164 14.75 -13.26 2.56
N LEU A 165 13.94 -12.35 2.02
CA LEU A 165 12.54 -12.22 2.38
C LEU A 165 11.78 -13.54 2.12
N ILE A 166 11.95 -14.12 0.92
CA ILE A 166 11.27 -15.34 0.52
C ILE A 166 11.69 -16.53 1.39
N GLU A 167 12.99 -16.67 1.67
CA GLU A 167 13.52 -17.85 2.37
C GLU A 167 13.40 -17.77 3.89
N GLN A 168 13.37 -16.57 4.48
CA GLN A 168 13.48 -16.40 5.93
C GLN A 168 12.29 -15.72 6.58
N VAL A 169 11.50 -14.96 5.84
CA VAL A 169 10.33 -14.25 6.39
C VAL A 169 9.03 -14.91 5.97
N LEU A 170 8.84 -15.19 4.68
CA LEU A 170 7.57 -15.74 4.19
C LEU A 170 7.19 -17.09 4.81
N PRO A 171 8.13 -18.02 5.14
CA PRO A 171 7.75 -19.28 5.76
C PRO A 171 7.00 -19.16 7.09
N GLU A 172 7.18 -18.05 7.81
CA GLU A 172 6.43 -17.75 9.05
C GLU A 172 4.91 -17.55 8.80
N TYR A 173 4.53 -17.31 7.53
CA TYR A 173 3.15 -17.03 7.11
C TYR A 173 2.56 -18.14 6.23
N ASP A 174 3.33 -19.18 5.90
CA ASP A 174 2.86 -20.31 5.11
C ASP A 174 1.84 -21.13 5.90
N GLY A 175 0.61 -21.18 5.41
CA GLY A 175 -0.46 -21.98 6.02
C GLY A 175 -1.40 -21.21 6.96
N GLN A 176 -1.31 -19.87 6.98
CA GLN A 176 -2.23 -19.01 7.74
C GLN A 176 -3.42 -18.52 6.89
#